data_1253a91c9620433daf04d9194f33ab2d
#
_entry.id   1253a91c9620433daf04d9194f33ab2d
#
_cell.length_a   1.000
_cell.length_b   1.000
_cell.length_c   1.000
_cell.angle_alpha   90.00
_cell.angle_beta   90.00
_cell.angle_gamma   90.00
#
_symmetry.space_group_name_H-M   'P 1'
#
loop_
_entity.id
_entity.type
_entity.pdbx_description
1 polymer ?
#
loop_
_entity_poly.entity_id
_entity_poly.type
_entity_poly.pdbx_seq_one_letter_code
_entity_poly.pdbx_strand_id
1 'polypeptide(L)'
;LEYDDWANLGKLMDMFLSHVQNAKFNIVCISHETETEMEDGKVKLVPTAGTRNFSRNTARYFGEVVYCEVKNGKHIAASATTYSNKVLTGTRSGIRLEDSPEASLLRLFGKESAITPKVETSPSVNTSGMSKLDLLKAGMKK
;
A
#
# COMPACT_ATOMS: atom_id res chain seq x y z
N LEU A 1 21.50 -24.05 15.45
CA LEU A 1 20.18 -24.03 16.07
C LEU A 1 19.63 -25.45 16.07
N GLU A 2 19.30 -25.95 17.25
CA GLU A 2 18.70 -27.26 17.41
C GLU A 2 17.18 -27.20 17.13
N TYR A 3 16.52 -28.36 17.03
CA TYR A 3 15.09 -28.42 16.74
C TYR A 3 14.25 -27.65 17.78
N ASP A 4 14.65 -27.73 19.04
CA ASP A 4 13.96 -27.03 20.15
C ASP A 4 14.08 -25.51 20.06
N ASP A 5 15.17 -24.98 19.51
CA ASP A 5 15.37 -23.54 19.29
C ASP A 5 14.34 -22.99 18.31
N TRP A 6 14.07 -23.75 17.23
CA TRP A 6 13.07 -23.37 16.24
C TRP A 6 11.64 -23.41 16.79
N ALA A 7 11.35 -24.40 17.64
CA ALA A 7 10.05 -24.48 18.30
C ALA A 7 9.85 -23.31 19.29
N ASN A 8 10.89 -22.94 20.02
CA ASN A 8 10.86 -21.79 20.93
C ASN A 8 10.72 -20.46 20.18
N LEU A 9 11.43 -20.30 19.07
CA LEU A 9 11.27 -19.13 18.21
C LEU A 9 9.82 -19.00 17.70
N GLY A 10 9.22 -20.10 17.27
CA GLY A 10 7.81 -20.13 16.85
C GLY A 10 6.87 -19.65 17.95
N LYS A 11 7.04 -20.13 19.18
CA LYS A 11 6.24 -19.71 20.35
C LYS A 11 6.42 -18.22 20.67
N LEU A 12 7.65 -17.72 20.64
CA LEU A 12 7.94 -16.32 20.90
C LEU A 12 7.29 -15.41 19.85
N MET A 13 7.36 -15.80 18.58
CA MET A 13 6.71 -15.06 17.49
C MET A 13 5.18 -15.07 17.63
N ASP A 14 4.58 -16.21 17.99
CA ASP A 14 3.14 -16.31 18.23
C ASP A 14 2.69 -15.41 19.38
N MET A 15 3.43 -15.42 20.50
CA MET A 15 3.18 -14.53 21.62
C MET A 15 3.31 -13.05 21.23
N PHE A 16 4.37 -12.67 20.52
CA PHE A 16 4.58 -11.32 20.05
C PHE A 16 3.43 -10.85 19.16
N LEU A 17 3.07 -11.62 18.13
CA LEU A 17 2.01 -11.25 17.20
C LEU A 17 0.62 -11.25 17.86
N SER A 18 0.39 -12.11 18.86
CA SER A 18 -0.83 -12.05 19.67
C SER A 18 -0.92 -10.75 20.48
N HIS A 19 0.20 -10.25 21.00
CA HIS A 19 0.23 -8.94 21.67
C HIS A 19 -0.01 -7.80 20.67
N VAL A 20 0.57 -7.87 19.48
CA VAL A 20 0.32 -6.92 18.38
C VAL A 20 -1.16 -6.87 18.03
N GLN A 21 -1.80 -8.02 17.89
CA GLN A 21 -3.22 -8.13 17.54
C GLN A 21 -4.15 -7.54 18.62
N ASN A 22 -3.77 -7.65 19.91
CA ASN A 22 -4.55 -7.17 21.04
C ASN A 22 -4.21 -5.73 21.45
N ALA A 23 -3.29 -5.07 20.76
CA ALA A 23 -2.91 -3.69 21.06
C ALA A 23 -4.09 -2.72 20.83
N LYS A 24 -4.21 -1.72 21.70
CA LYS A 24 -5.27 -0.69 21.60
C LYS A 24 -4.90 0.48 20.67
N PHE A 25 -3.89 0.32 19.85
CA PHE A 25 -3.40 1.32 18.91
C PHE A 25 -3.01 0.65 17.59
N ASN A 26 -2.92 1.43 16.54
CA ASN A 26 -2.52 0.93 15.23
C ASN A 26 -1.04 0.59 15.22
N ILE A 27 -0.71 -0.60 14.75
CA ILE A 27 0.66 -1.08 14.58
C ILE A 27 0.88 -1.38 13.10
N VAL A 28 1.99 -0.89 12.57
CA VAL A 28 2.46 -1.21 11.22
C VAL A 28 3.73 -2.04 11.35
N CYS A 29 3.69 -3.27 10.86
CA CYS A 29 4.86 -4.15 10.79
C CYS A 29 5.37 -4.16 9.35
N ILE A 30 6.64 -3.87 9.15
CA ILE A 30 7.30 -3.91 7.85
C ILE A 30 8.15 -5.17 7.81
N SER A 31 8.03 -5.93 6.72
CA SER A 31 8.77 -7.17 6.51
C SER A 31 9.24 -7.26 5.06
N HIS A 32 10.36 -7.94 4.84
CA HIS A 32 10.73 -8.41 3.51
C HIS A 32 9.80 -9.51 3.04
N GLU A 33 9.77 -9.74 1.76
CA GLU A 33 9.05 -10.84 1.14
C GLU A 33 9.91 -12.11 1.08
N THR A 34 9.26 -13.26 1.10
CA THR A 34 9.88 -14.55 0.84
C THR A 34 8.92 -15.43 0.04
N GLU A 35 9.46 -16.22 -0.86
CA GLU A 35 8.68 -17.21 -1.60
C GLU A 35 8.34 -18.41 -0.68
N THR A 36 7.08 -18.76 -0.66
CA THR A 36 6.60 -19.88 0.15
C THR A 36 5.52 -20.64 -0.58
N GLU A 37 5.63 -21.96 -0.58
CA GLU A 37 4.59 -22.84 -1.06
C GLU A 37 3.44 -22.86 -0.05
N MET A 38 2.24 -22.57 -0.52
CA MET A 38 1.00 -22.56 0.27
C MET A 38 0.42 -23.99 0.34
N GLU A 39 -0.59 -24.18 1.18
CA GLU A 39 -1.28 -25.48 1.36
C GLU A 39 -1.93 -26.00 0.05
N ASP A 40 -2.29 -25.10 -0.85
CA ASP A 40 -2.85 -25.44 -2.17
C ASP A 40 -1.78 -25.74 -3.24
N GLY A 41 -0.51 -25.87 -2.84
CA GLY A 41 0.63 -26.14 -3.71
C GLY A 41 1.12 -24.94 -4.54
N LYS A 42 0.49 -23.76 -4.39
CA LYS A 42 0.92 -22.57 -5.12
C LYS A 42 2.03 -21.84 -4.36
N VAL A 43 3.01 -21.35 -5.10
CA VAL A 43 4.06 -20.49 -4.56
C VAL A 43 3.56 -19.05 -4.51
N LYS A 44 3.69 -18.42 -3.33
CA LYS A 44 3.36 -17.01 -3.13
C LYS A 44 4.48 -16.29 -2.42
N LEU A 45 4.58 -14.99 -2.71
CA LEU A 45 5.34 -14.04 -1.92
C LEU A 45 4.55 -13.72 -0.64
N VAL A 46 5.15 -13.97 0.49
CA VAL A 46 4.57 -13.75 1.83
C VAL A 46 5.52 -12.93 2.68
N PRO A 47 5.04 -12.24 3.72
CA PRO A 47 5.92 -11.56 4.68
C PRO A 47 6.87 -12.54 5.35
N THR A 48 8.15 -12.22 5.40
CA THR A 48 9.13 -13.02 6.15
C THR A 48 8.90 -12.89 7.65
N ALA A 49 8.69 -14.01 8.33
CA ALA A 49 8.48 -14.03 9.78
C ALA A 49 9.09 -15.29 10.40
N GLY A 50 10.33 -15.18 10.86
CA GLY A 50 11.03 -16.27 11.56
C GLY A 50 11.20 -17.53 10.71
N THR A 51 10.25 -18.46 10.79
CA THR A 51 10.27 -19.71 10.04
C THR A 51 9.38 -19.66 8.82
N ARG A 52 9.61 -20.56 7.82
CA ARG A 52 8.76 -20.68 6.63
C ARG A 52 7.28 -20.93 6.99
N ASN A 53 7.04 -21.82 7.94
CA ASN A 53 5.68 -22.13 8.39
C ASN A 53 5.01 -20.92 9.04
N PHE A 54 5.78 -20.14 9.80
CA PHE A 54 5.28 -18.91 10.41
C PHE A 54 4.95 -17.85 9.36
N SER A 55 5.80 -17.69 8.35
CA SER A 55 5.58 -16.75 7.24
C SER A 55 4.25 -17.00 6.51
N ARG A 56 3.86 -18.28 6.29
CA ARG A 56 2.56 -18.63 5.70
C ARG A 56 1.38 -18.07 6.50
N ASN A 57 1.49 -18.12 7.81
CA ASN A 57 0.39 -17.86 8.74
C ASN A 57 0.40 -16.44 9.33
N THR A 58 1.46 -15.68 9.10
CA THR A 58 1.63 -14.34 9.69
C THR A 58 0.47 -13.41 9.36
N ALA A 59 -0.07 -13.47 8.16
CA ALA A 59 -1.17 -12.63 7.72
C ALA A 59 -2.42 -12.71 8.61
N ARG A 60 -2.65 -13.83 9.31
CA ARG A 60 -3.83 -14.03 10.17
C ARG A 60 -3.88 -13.08 11.38
N TYR A 61 -2.74 -12.56 11.80
CA TYR A 61 -2.65 -11.65 12.96
C TYR A 61 -2.95 -10.19 12.61
N PHE A 62 -3.02 -9.85 11.31
CA PHE A 62 -3.21 -8.48 10.84
C PHE A 62 -4.58 -8.28 10.21
N GLY A 63 -5.16 -7.10 10.40
CA GLY A 63 -6.38 -6.69 9.71
C GLY A 63 -6.14 -6.38 8.25
N GLU A 64 -4.95 -5.85 7.96
CA GLU A 64 -4.53 -5.46 6.62
C GLU A 64 -3.17 -6.09 6.31
N VAL A 65 -3.04 -6.66 5.13
CA VAL A 65 -1.78 -7.16 4.57
C VAL A 65 -1.54 -6.47 3.25
N VAL A 66 -0.58 -5.56 3.24
CA VAL A 66 -0.30 -4.69 2.10
C VAL A 66 1.01 -5.08 1.45
N TYR A 67 0.97 -5.27 0.15
CA TYR A 67 2.16 -5.46 -0.66
C TYR A 67 2.53 -4.14 -1.33
N CYS A 68 3.80 -3.76 -1.19
CA CYS A 68 4.33 -2.54 -1.78
C CYS A 68 5.35 -2.89 -2.86
N GLU A 69 5.18 -2.34 -4.05
CA GLU A 69 6.11 -2.53 -5.17
C GLU A 69 6.33 -1.23 -5.94
N VAL A 70 7.39 -1.21 -6.75
CA VAL A 70 7.62 -0.16 -7.74
C VAL A 70 7.37 -0.74 -9.12
N LYS A 71 6.38 -0.22 -9.83
CA LYS A 71 6.01 -0.65 -11.17
C LYS A 71 5.98 0.54 -12.12
N ASN A 72 6.76 0.46 -13.20
CA ASN A 72 6.90 1.56 -14.17
C ASN A 72 7.29 2.90 -13.50
N GLY A 73 8.19 2.86 -12.51
CA GLY A 73 8.65 4.03 -11.78
C GLY A 73 7.65 4.62 -10.78
N LYS A 74 6.51 3.97 -10.55
CA LYS A 74 5.49 4.40 -9.58
C LYS A 74 5.45 3.43 -8.41
N HIS A 75 5.34 3.97 -7.21
CA HIS A 75 5.06 3.19 -6.01
C HIS A 75 3.60 2.75 -6.02
N ILE A 76 3.38 1.47 -5.79
CA ILE A 76 2.05 0.87 -5.70
C ILE A 76 1.94 0.19 -4.34
N ALA A 77 0.80 0.38 -3.68
CA ALA A 77 0.41 -0.38 -2.50
C ALA A 77 -0.87 -1.15 -2.84
N ALA A 78 -0.86 -2.46 -2.61
CA ALA A 78 -1.98 -3.33 -2.90
C ALA A 78 -2.43 -4.07 -1.65
N SER A 79 -3.74 -4.06 -1.38
CA SER A 79 -4.36 -4.72 -0.23
C SER A 79 -5.42 -5.74 -0.62
N ALA A 80 -6.01 -5.68 -1.82
CA ALA A 80 -7.03 -6.63 -2.24
C ALA A 80 -6.46 -8.03 -2.48
N THR A 81 -7.14 -9.06 -1.98
CA THR A 81 -6.77 -10.48 -2.19
C THR A 81 -6.73 -10.87 -3.67
N THR A 82 -7.42 -10.11 -4.50
CA THR A 82 -7.49 -10.32 -5.96
C THR A 82 -6.38 -9.60 -6.73
N TYR A 83 -5.52 -8.83 -6.05
CA TYR A 83 -4.46 -8.06 -6.71
C TYR A 83 -3.53 -8.96 -7.54
N SER A 84 -3.04 -10.04 -6.96
CA SER A 84 -2.19 -11.00 -7.65
C SER A 84 -2.28 -12.38 -7.01
N ASN A 85 -2.29 -13.42 -7.83
CA ASN A 85 -2.22 -14.81 -7.35
C ASN A 85 -0.83 -15.17 -6.77
N LYS A 86 0.18 -14.34 -7.03
CA LYS A 86 1.57 -14.58 -6.62
C LYS A 86 1.93 -13.91 -5.29
N VAL A 87 1.08 -13.04 -4.77
CA VAL A 87 1.37 -12.25 -3.58
C VAL A 87 0.28 -12.49 -2.54
N LEU A 88 0.67 -12.60 -1.28
CA LEU A 88 -0.28 -12.66 -0.17
C LEU A 88 -0.66 -11.24 0.24
N THR A 89 -1.88 -10.85 -0.08
CA THR A 89 -2.51 -9.58 0.33
C THR A 89 -3.86 -9.85 0.96
N GLY A 90 -4.36 -8.94 1.78
CA GLY A 90 -5.68 -9.08 2.40
C GLY A 90 -6.13 -7.81 3.08
N THR A 91 -7.43 -7.56 3.06
CA THR A 91 -8.05 -6.43 3.75
C THR A 91 -9.31 -6.89 4.48
N ARG A 92 -9.43 -6.54 5.77
CA ARG A 92 -10.66 -6.70 6.55
C ARG A 92 -11.51 -5.43 6.53
N SER A 93 -10.89 -4.27 6.29
CA SER A 93 -11.62 -3.00 6.14
C SER A 93 -12.36 -2.89 4.81
N GLY A 94 -11.99 -3.71 3.82
CA GLY A 94 -12.49 -3.62 2.45
C GLY A 94 -11.86 -2.49 1.63
N ILE A 95 -10.91 -1.75 2.20
CA ILE A 95 -10.24 -0.66 1.50
C ILE A 95 -9.21 -1.24 0.53
N ARG A 96 -9.39 -0.92 -0.74
CA ARG A 96 -8.48 -1.34 -1.82
C ARG A 96 -7.51 -0.20 -2.10
N LEU A 97 -6.25 -0.39 -1.72
CA LEU A 97 -5.22 0.64 -1.88
C LEU A 97 -4.77 0.79 -3.34
N GLU A 98 -4.81 -0.29 -4.11
CA GLU A 98 -4.48 -0.28 -5.53
C GLU A 98 -5.42 0.56 -6.40
N ASP A 99 -6.61 0.89 -5.91
CA ASP A 99 -7.56 1.76 -6.60
C ASP A 99 -7.22 3.26 -6.43
N SER A 100 -6.20 3.58 -5.61
CA SER A 100 -5.70 4.94 -5.42
C SER A 100 -4.56 5.26 -6.39
N PRO A 101 -4.50 6.47 -6.95
CA PRO A 101 -3.38 6.91 -7.78
C PRO A 101 -2.07 7.05 -6.99
N GLU A 102 -2.16 7.13 -5.68
CA GLU A 102 -1.03 7.25 -4.76
C GLU A 102 -1.01 6.05 -3.80
N ALA A 103 0.19 5.51 -3.57
CA ALA A 103 0.40 4.42 -2.62
C ALA A 103 0.30 4.93 -1.17
N SER A 104 -0.86 5.44 -0.77
CA SER A 104 -1.07 6.05 0.54
C SER A 104 -1.68 5.05 1.53
N LEU A 105 -0.90 4.66 2.53
CA LEU A 105 -1.39 3.85 3.65
C LEU A 105 -2.29 4.64 4.60
N LEU A 106 -2.33 5.98 4.51
CA LEU A 106 -3.16 6.83 5.37
C LEU A 106 -4.66 6.56 5.21
N ARG A 107 -5.08 6.05 4.06
CA ARG A 107 -6.46 5.63 3.80
C ARG A 107 -6.93 4.57 4.80
N LEU A 108 -6.05 3.66 5.22
CA LEU A 108 -6.37 2.62 6.20
C LEU A 108 -6.70 3.20 7.58
N PHE A 109 -6.26 4.42 7.86
CA PHE A 109 -6.47 5.11 9.14
C PHE A 109 -7.54 6.21 9.06
N GLY A 110 -8.28 6.29 7.96
CA GLY A 110 -9.34 7.29 7.78
C GLY A 110 -8.86 8.75 7.74
N LYS A 111 -7.57 8.99 7.53
CA LYS A 111 -6.96 10.33 7.56
C LYS A 111 -6.81 11.00 6.19
N GLU A 112 -7.22 10.36 5.13
CA GLU A 112 -6.98 10.84 3.76
C GLU A 112 -7.87 12.02 3.36
N SER A 113 -8.96 12.27 4.07
CA SER A 113 -9.85 13.40 3.78
C SER A 113 -9.23 14.78 4.01
N ALA A 114 -8.03 14.85 4.59
CA ALA A 114 -7.34 16.11 4.92
C ALA A 114 -6.19 16.47 3.94
N ILE A 115 -5.83 15.55 3.02
CA ILE A 115 -4.72 15.77 2.07
C ILE A 115 -5.27 15.68 0.63
N THR A 116 -6.26 16.50 0.31
CA THR A 116 -6.43 16.93 -1.07
C THR A 116 -5.31 17.94 -1.32
N PRO A 117 -4.34 17.69 -2.21
CA PRO A 117 -3.47 18.75 -2.67
C PRO A 117 -4.41 19.78 -3.26
N LYS A 118 -4.45 20.97 -2.63
CA LYS A 118 -5.05 22.15 -3.22
C LYS A 118 -4.24 22.35 -4.51
N VAL A 119 -4.76 21.87 -5.63
CA VAL A 119 -4.28 22.30 -6.92
C VAL A 119 -4.52 23.80 -6.91
N GLU A 120 -3.48 24.57 -6.65
CA GLU A 120 -3.47 25.98 -6.92
C GLU A 120 -3.64 26.08 -8.44
N THR A 121 -4.90 26.21 -8.84
CA THR A 121 -5.23 26.68 -10.16
C THR A 121 -4.59 28.05 -10.23
N SER A 122 -3.47 28.13 -10.95
CA SER A 122 -2.91 29.40 -11.40
C SER A 122 -4.08 30.23 -11.90
N PRO A 123 -4.16 31.52 -11.52
CA PRO A 123 -5.27 32.35 -11.94
C PRO A 123 -5.32 32.31 -13.47
N SER A 124 -6.38 31.72 -14.00
CA SER A 124 -6.68 31.77 -15.41
C SER A 124 -6.81 33.26 -15.75
N VAL A 125 -5.84 33.78 -16.48
CA VAL A 125 -5.98 35.09 -17.11
C VAL A 125 -7.21 35.01 -17.99
N ASN A 126 -8.28 35.64 -17.52
CA ASN A 126 -9.51 35.82 -18.28
C ASN A 126 -9.20 36.66 -19.53
N THR A 127 -8.85 36.01 -20.63
CA THR A 127 -8.82 36.60 -21.96
C THR A 127 -10.20 36.46 -22.63
N SER A 128 -11.25 36.75 -21.88
CA SER A 128 -12.58 36.92 -22.48
C SER A 128 -12.77 38.40 -22.82
N GLY A 129 -12.51 38.77 -24.07
CA GLY A 129 -12.88 40.08 -24.57
C GLY A 129 -12.07 40.72 -25.70
N MET A 130 -11.01 40.09 -26.17
CA MET A 130 -10.31 40.63 -27.33
C MET A 130 -10.56 39.78 -28.56
N SER A 131 -11.23 40.38 -29.55
CA SER A 131 -11.46 39.77 -30.85
C SER A 131 -10.12 39.56 -31.56
N LYS A 132 -10.05 38.46 -32.34
CA LYS A 132 -8.89 38.12 -33.19
C LYS A 132 -8.47 39.24 -34.13
N LEU A 133 -9.35 40.21 -34.37
CA LEU A 133 -9.13 41.40 -35.20
C LEU A 133 -8.31 42.49 -34.47
N ASP A 134 -8.41 42.58 -33.17
CA ASP A 134 -7.71 43.59 -32.35
C ASP A 134 -6.23 43.25 -32.18
N LEU A 135 -5.90 41.93 -32.15
CA LEU A 135 -4.52 41.44 -32.10
C LEU A 135 -3.75 41.70 -33.42
N LEU A 136 -4.44 41.67 -34.54
CA LEU A 136 -3.82 41.96 -35.86
C LEU A 136 -3.52 43.45 -36.07
N LYS A 137 -4.32 44.35 -35.48
CA LYS A 137 -4.09 45.79 -35.56
C LYS A 137 -2.95 46.32 -34.67
N ALA A 138 -2.64 45.61 -33.60
CA ALA A 138 -1.52 45.96 -32.71
C ALA A 138 -0.14 45.60 -33.28
N GLY A 139 -0.06 44.66 -34.23
CA GLY A 139 1.18 44.19 -34.86
C GLY A 139 1.65 45.00 -36.10
N MET A 140 0.86 45.97 -36.59
CA MET A 140 1.17 46.73 -37.83
C MET A 140 1.57 48.18 -37.59
N LYS A 141 2.13 48.52 -36.45
CA LYS A 141 2.81 49.80 -36.23
C LYS A 141 4.25 49.58 -35.81
N LYS A 142 5.08 49.34 -36.82
CA LYS A 142 6.50 49.69 -36.86
C LYS A 142 6.91 49.80 -38.31
#